data_c92321c9634bb713a80ee95c028527ee
#
_entry.id   c92321c9634bb713a80ee95c028527ee
#
_cell.length_a   1.000
_cell.length_b   1.000
_cell.length_c   1.000
_cell.angle_alpha   90.00
_cell.angle_beta   90.00
_cell.angle_gamma   90.00
#
_symmetry.space_group_name_H-M   'P 1'
#
loop_
_entity.id
_entity.type
_entity.pdbx_description
1 polymer ?
#
loop_
_entity_poly.entity_id
_entity_poly.type
_entity_poly.pdbx_seq_one_letter_code
_entity_poly.pdbx_strand_id
1 'polypeptide(L)'
;RRVREQWGCTPQEVYGTAEGLINMVPLDANDELILESSGRPVCEHDELRVVDLDDHELPDGTPGELLTRGPYTIRGYYNAPETNASAFTADGFYRMGDVVRKVGRDLYTEGRKKDLINRGGEKISSDEVENLILMHAAVDSCCVVGMPDPVYGERACAFVVVKPGAALGLRELAEFLLAQRIAKYKLPERLELLERMPISP
;
A
#
# COMPACT_ATOMS: atom_id res chain seq x y z
N ARG A 1 -2.14 1.93 18.62
CA ARG A 1 -2.66 2.37 19.95
C ARG A 1 -2.88 1.18 20.89
N ARG A 2 -3.68 0.15 20.53
CA ARG A 2 -3.97 -1.02 21.40
C ARG A 2 -2.73 -1.73 21.94
N VAL A 3 -1.66 -1.86 21.15
CA VAL A 3 -0.41 -2.52 21.57
C VAL A 3 0.24 -1.79 22.75
N ARG A 4 0.32 -0.45 22.68
CA ARG A 4 0.83 0.36 23.79
C ARG A 4 -0.03 0.24 25.05
N GLU A 5 -1.35 0.32 24.89
CA GLU A 5 -2.30 0.25 26.01
C GLU A 5 -2.32 -1.11 26.69
N GLN A 6 -2.21 -2.20 25.91
CA GLN A 6 -2.31 -3.55 26.44
C GLN A 6 -0.98 -4.13 26.90
N TRP A 7 0.13 -3.79 26.23
CA TRP A 7 1.43 -4.42 26.45
C TRP A 7 2.49 -3.46 26.98
N GLY A 8 2.21 -2.17 27.06
CA GLY A 8 3.15 -1.17 27.57
C GLY A 8 4.40 -0.98 26.71
N CYS A 9 4.39 -1.44 25.45
CA CYS A 9 5.52 -1.34 24.54
C CYS A 9 5.22 -0.39 23.38
N THR A 10 6.28 0.22 22.82
CA THR A 10 6.18 1.04 21.61
C THR A 10 6.23 0.14 20.38
N PRO A 11 5.19 0.11 19.53
CA PRO A 11 5.27 -0.58 18.26
C PRO A 11 6.28 0.12 17.35
N GLN A 12 7.06 -0.66 16.63
CA GLN A 12 8.00 -0.17 15.63
C GLN A 12 7.72 -0.88 14.31
N GLU A 13 7.35 -0.14 13.29
CA GLU A 13 7.21 -0.67 11.95
C GLU A 13 8.57 -0.87 11.31
N VAL A 14 8.72 -1.98 10.60
CA VAL A 14 9.86 -2.29 9.73
C VAL A 14 9.31 -2.45 8.33
N TYR A 15 9.72 -1.57 7.44
CA TYR A 15 9.35 -1.57 6.03
C TYR A 15 10.59 -1.78 5.17
N GLY A 16 10.52 -2.69 4.22
CA GLY A 16 11.66 -2.92 3.33
C GLY A 16 11.48 -4.10 2.40
N THR A 17 12.53 -4.41 1.67
CA THR A 17 12.57 -5.51 0.71
C THR A 17 13.89 -6.28 0.83
N ALA A 18 13.85 -7.55 0.47
CA ALA A 18 15.04 -8.40 0.44
C ALA A 18 16.08 -7.91 -0.59
N GLU A 19 15.64 -7.16 -1.59
CA GLU A 19 16.48 -6.59 -2.64
C GLU A 19 17.31 -5.40 -2.18
N GLY A 20 17.00 -4.78 -1.03
CA GLY A 20 17.94 -3.82 -0.47
C GLY A 20 17.41 -2.50 0.02
N LEU A 21 16.37 -2.50 0.81
CA LEU A 21 16.00 -1.36 1.66
C LEU A 21 15.46 -1.88 2.98
N ILE A 22 15.89 -1.29 4.07
CA ILE A 22 15.28 -1.48 5.39
C ILE A 22 15.03 -0.11 6.01
N ASN A 23 13.77 0.20 6.22
CA ASN A 23 13.32 1.35 6.98
C ASN A 23 12.85 0.94 8.35
N MET A 24 13.04 1.80 9.31
CA MET A 24 12.47 1.67 10.65
C MET A 24 11.98 3.01 11.15
N VAL A 25 10.87 2.99 11.87
CA VAL A 25 10.45 4.15 12.63
C VAL A 25 11.39 4.31 13.83
N PRO A 26 11.99 5.50 14.08
CA PRO A 26 12.86 5.72 15.24
C PRO A 26 12.12 5.46 16.55
N LEU A 27 12.80 4.89 17.54
CA LEU A 27 12.20 4.58 18.85
C LEU A 27 11.76 5.82 19.64
N ASP A 28 12.41 6.95 19.37
CA ASP A 28 12.13 8.27 19.96
C ASP A 28 11.18 9.13 19.11
N ALA A 29 10.61 8.55 18.06
CA ALA A 29 9.66 9.23 17.20
C ALA A 29 8.37 9.60 17.96
N ASN A 30 7.72 10.66 17.52
CA ASN A 30 6.41 11.04 18.03
C ASN A 30 5.32 10.05 17.58
N ASP A 31 4.15 10.15 18.18
CA ASP A 31 3.04 9.22 17.92
C ASP A 31 2.55 9.25 16.47
N GLU A 32 2.62 10.39 15.81
CA GLU A 32 2.24 10.53 14.40
C GLU A 32 3.16 9.70 13.49
N LEU A 33 4.48 9.86 13.63
CA LEU A 33 5.45 9.06 12.87
C LEU A 33 5.31 7.56 13.17
N ILE A 34 5.08 7.18 14.43
CA ILE A 34 4.94 5.78 14.83
C ILE A 34 3.68 5.13 14.23
N LEU A 35 2.61 5.89 14.05
CA LEU A 35 1.31 5.36 13.62
C LEU A 35 1.05 5.50 12.12
N GLU A 36 1.72 6.41 11.45
CA GLU A 36 1.37 6.82 10.09
C GLU A 36 2.52 6.67 9.08
N SER A 37 3.79 6.55 9.56
CA SER A 37 4.92 6.41 8.65
C SER A 37 5.49 5.00 8.63
N SER A 38 6.08 4.64 7.49
CA SER A 38 6.90 3.44 7.32
C SER A 38 8.38 3.70 7.67
N GLY A 39 8.64 4.76 8.43
CA GLY A 39 9.96 5.12 8.93
C GLY A 39 10.92 5.64 7.88
N ARG A 40 12.19 5.59 8.22
CA ARG A 40 13.32 6.07 7.39
C ARG A 40 14.39 5.01 7.22
N PRO A 41 15.25 5.10 6.18
CA PRO A 41 16.34 4.16 5.99
C PRO A 41 17.23 4.03 7.23
N VAL A 42 17.49 2.78 7.61
CA VAL A 42 18.43 2.45 8.71
C VAL A 42 19.86 2.79 8.32
N CYS A 43 20.21 2.61 7.05
CA CYS A 43 21.52 2.97 6.51
C CYS A 43 21.48 4.42 6.00
N GLU A 44 22.43 5.23 6.45
CA GLU A 44 22.55 6.62 6.01
C GLU A 44 22.96 6.77 4.53
N HIS A 45 23.55 5.70 3.96
CA HIS A 45 23.97 5.64 2.56
C HIS A 45 22.90 5.13 1.60
N ASP A 46 21.68 4.82 2.10
CA ASP A 46 20.56 4.50 1.23
C ASP A 46 20.03 5.78 0.58
N GLU A 47 19.96 5.73 -0.73
CA GLU A 47 19.38 6.76 -1.58
C GLU A 47 17.95 6.38 -1.93
N LEU A 48 17.04 7.33 -1.77
CA LEU A 48 15.62 7.18 -2.06
C LEU A 48 15.22 8.21 -3.09
N ARG A 49 14.49 7.77 -4.12
CA ARG A 49 13.78 8.65 -5.07
C ARG A 49 12.31 8.25 -5.12
N VAL A 50 11.46 9.23 -5.23
CA VAL A 50 10.03 9.03 -5.53
C VAL A 50 9.78 9.63 -6.90
N VAL A 51 9.31 8.81 -7.85
CA VAL A 51 9.24 9.20 -9.25
C VAL A 51 7.82 9.05 -9.82
N ASP A 52 7.55 9.80 -10.90
CA ASP A 52 6.36 9.66 -11.72
C ASP A 52 6.47 8.48 -12.72
N LEU A 53 5.52 8.40 -13.66
CA LEU A 53 5.50 7.35 -14.69
C LEU A 53 6.60 7.51 -15.75
N ASP A 54 7.19 8.70 -15.86
CA ASP A 54 8.25 9.05 -16.79
C ASP A 54 9.63 9.10 -16.11
N ASP A 55 9.74 8.56 -14.89
CA ASP A 55 10.94 8.51 -14.05
C ASP A 55 11.47 9.90 -13.59
N HIS A 56 10.64 10.95 -13.66
CA HIS A 56 11.01 12.25 -13.09
C HIS A 56 10.81 12.24 -11.58
N GLU A 57 11.82 12.74 -10.85
CA GLU A 57 11.75 12.83 -9.38
C GLU A 57 10.67 13.85 -8.97
N LEU A 58 9.83 13.42 -8.04
CA LEU A 58 8.70 14.19 -7.52
C LEU A 58 9.10 14.98 -6.26
N PRO A 59 8.48 16.15 -6.03
CA PRO A 59 8.68 16.91 -4.80
C PRO A 59 8.24 16.13 -3.56
N ASP A 60 8.86 16.42 -2.42
CA ASP A 60 8.47 15.87 -1.12
C ASP A 60 6.96 16.03 -0.88
N GLY A 61 6.34 14.98 -0.35
CA GLY A 61 4.91 14.93 -0.07
C GLY A 61 4.04 14.51 -1.26
N THR A 62 4.62 14.36 -2.47
CA THR A 62 3.89 13.89 -3.64
C THR A 62 4.00 12.37 -3.77
N PRO A 63 2.86 11.64 -3.93
CA PRO A 63 2.90 10.20 -4.13
C PRO A 63 3.54 9.80 -5.45
N GLY A 64 4.41 8.78 -5.44
CA GLY A 64 5.04 8.22 -6.62
C GLY A 64 5.70 6.87 -6.35
N GLU A 65 6.27 6.24 -7.38
CA GLU A 65 6.98 4.98 -7.25
C GLU A 65 8.28 5.15 -6.49
N LEU A 66 8.51 4.30 -5.48
CA LEU A 66 9.74 4.29 -4.72
C LEU A 66 10.85 3.57 -5.47
N LEU A 67 11.95 4.27 -5.67
CA LEU A 67 13.22 3.73 -6.14
C LEU A 67 14.24 3.79 -4.99
N THR A 68 15.04 2.73 -4.83
CA THR A 68 16.07 2.67 -3.79
C THR A 68 17.40 2.21 -4.35
N ARG A 69 18.49 2.75 -3.80
CA ARG A 69 19.86 2.34 -4.07
C ARG A 69 20.68 2.47 -2.79
N GLY A 70 21.45 1.45 -2.44
CA GLY A 70 22.27 1.48 -1.25
C GLY A 70 23.35 0.42 -1.26
N PRO A 71 24.20 0.36 -0.21
CA PRO A 71 25.35 -0.56 -0.14
C PRO A 71 24.98 -2.05 -0.23
N TYR A 72 23.75 -2.40 0.15
CA TYR A 72 23.24 -3.77 0.14
C TYR A 72 22.10 -3.99 -0.86
N THR A 73 21.82 -3.01 -1.71
CA THR A 73 20.90 -3.21 -2.85
C THR A 73 21.52 -4.23 -3.81
N ILE A 74 20.76 -5.28 -4.14
CA ILE A 74 21.21 -6.30 -5.10
C ILE A 74 21.48 -5.66 -6.47
N ARG A 75 22.41 -6.24 -7.23
CA ARG A 75 22.77 -5.76 -8.58
C ARG A 75 21.90 -6.36 -9.68
N GLY A 76 21.04 -7.29 -9.32
CA GLY A 76 20.15 -7.99 -10.23
C GLY A 76 19.82 -9.40 -9.75
N TYR A 77 18.76 -9.96 -10.32
CA TYR A 77 18.37 -11.34 -10.12
C TYR A 77 19.21 -12.27 -10.99
N TYR A 78 19.56 -13.43 -10.43
CA TYR A 78 20.36 -14.42 -11.15
C TYR A 78 19.60 -14.99 -12.36
N ASN A 79 20.25 -15.00 -13.51
CA ASN A 79 19.73 -15.54 -14.77
C ASN A 79 18.32 -15.03 -15.17
N ALA A 80 18.03 -13.75 -14.89
CA ALA A 80 16.73 -13.11 -15.15
C ALA A 80 16.89 -11.76 -15.91
N PRO A 81 17.42 -11.76 -17.15
CA PRO A 81 17.74 -10.52 -17.85
C PRO A 81 16.52 -9.64 -18.13
N GLU A 82 15.38 -10.22 -18.47
CA GLU A 82 14.14 -9.49 -18.74
C GLU A 82 13.60 -8.82 -17.45
N THR A 83 13.58 -9.56 -16.34
CA THR A 83 13.19 -9.03 -15.03
C THR A 83 14.13 -7.90 -14.61
N ASN A 84 15.45 -8.10 -14.79
CA ASN A 84 16.43 -7.09 -14.42
C ASN A 84 16.29 -5.80 -15.25
N ALA A 85 15.95 -5.91 -16.52
CA ALA A 85 15.73 -4.75 -17.39
C ALA A 85 14.56 -3.87 -16.92
N SER A 86 13.56 -4.44 -16.26
CA SER A 86 12.40 -3.71 -15.73
C SER A 86 12.52 -3.36 -14.25
N ALA A 87 13.27 -4.16 -13.48
CA ALA A 87 13.40 -3.98 -12.03
C ALA A 87 14.45 -2.95 -11.61
N PHE A 88 15.39 -2.61 -12.52
CA PHE A 88 16.47 -1.67 -12.22
C PHE A 88 16.52 -0.54 -13.23
N THR A 89 16.83 0.66 -12.76
CA THR A 89 17.14 1.81 -13.62
C THR A 89 18.57 1.71 -14.17
N ALA A 90 18.86 2.45 -15.23
CA ALA A 90 20.19 2.46 -15.84
C ALA A 90 21.31 2.94 -14.88
N ASP A 91 20.98 3.79 -13.90
CA ASP A 91 21.86 4.27 -12.86
C ASP A 91 21.84 3.44 -11.57
N GLY A 92 21.20 2.25 -11.60
CA GLY A 92 21.29 1.21 -10.58
C GLY A 92 20.34 1.34 -9.41
N PHE A 93 19.24 2.09 -9.53
CA PHE A 93 18.16 2.06 -8.54
C PHE A 93 17.27 0.84 -8.77
N TYR A 94 16.89 0.20 -7.68
CA TYR A 94 15.89 -0.86 -7.67
C TYR A 94 14.48 -0.25 -7.57
N ARG A 95 13.56 -0.71 -8.41
CA ARG A 95 12.14 -0.34 -8.39
C ARG A 95 11.40 -1.23 -7.40
N MET A 96 10.98 -0.68 -6.28
CA MET A 96 10.28 -1.46 -5.25
C MET A 96 8.87 -1.86 -5.67
N GLY A 97 8.28 -1.12 -6.61
CA GLY A 97 6.90 -1.33 -7.01
C GLY A 97 5.88 -0.86 -5.97
N ASP A 98 6.35 -0.14 -4.96
CA ASP A 98 5.51 0.49 -3.94
C ASP A 98 5.32 1.97 -4.29
N VAL A 99 4.12 2.50 -4.02
CA VAL A 99 3.81 3.92 -4.12
C VAL A 99 3.90 4.52 -2.73
N VAL A 100 4.73 5.55 -2.60
CA VAL A 100 4.99 6.21 -1.32
C VAL A 100 4.98 7.73 -1.46
N ARG A 101 4.76 8.43 -0.36
CA ARG A 101 5.15 9.84 -0.19
C ARG A 101 6.41 9.89 0.64
N LYS A 102 7.38 10.69 0.21
CA LYS A 102 8.60 10.97 0.98
C LYS A 102 8.49 12.37 1.58
N VAL A 103 8.79 12.52 2.87
CA VAL A 103 8.89 13.81 3.54
C VAL A 103 10.21 13.83 4.30
N GLY A 104 11.18 14.57 3.76
CA GLY A 104 12.57 14.48 4.22
C GLY A 104 13.13 13.07 4.00
N ARG A 105 13.38 12.32 5.05
CA ARG A 105 13.82 10.92 4.98
C ARG A 105 12.72 9.93 5.36
N ASP A 106 11.58 10.37 5.86
CA ASP A 106 10.49 9.50 6.28
C ASP A 106 9.60 9.14 5.10
N LEU A 107 9.22 7.87 5.00
CA LEU A 107 8.32 7.34 3.98
C LEU A 107 6.93 7.09 4.56
N TYR A 108 5.93 7.34 3.74
CA TYR A 108 4.53 7.04 3.99
C TYR A 108 4.02 6.19 2.85
N THR A 109 3.71 4.94 3.13
CA THR A 109 3.29 3.97 2.13
C THR A 109 1.83 4.21 1.73
N GLU A 110 1.58 4.32 0.42
CA GLU A 110 0.24 4.52 -0.16
C GLU A 110 -0.32 3.21 -0.78
N GLY A 111 0.51 2.17 -0.87
CA GLY A 111 0.16 0.87 -1.42
C GLY A 111 1.11 0.40 -2.52
N ARG A 112 0.79 -0.73 -3.16
CA ARG A 112 1.60 -1.25 -4.26
C ARG A 112 1.12 -0.74 -5.60
N LYS A 113 2.05 -0.42 -6.49
CA LYS A 113 1.75 0.07 -7.86
C LYS A 113 0.83 -0.89 -8.62
N LYS A 114 1.04 -2.20 -8.48
CA LYS A 114 0.23 -3.25 -9.11
C LYS A 114 -1.16 -3.43 -8.48
N ASP A 115 -1.32 -3.01 -7.22
CA ASP A 115 -2.56 -3.16 -6.46
C ASP A 115 -3.38 -1.84 -6.45
N LEU A 116 -2.84 -0.78 -7.11
CA LEU A 116 -3.58 0.45 -7.34
C LEU A 116 -4.61 0.26 -8.46
N ILE A 117 -5.87 0.47 -8.14
CA ILE A 117 -6.97 0.44 -9.10
C ILE A 117 -7.02 1.78 -9.83
N ASN A 118 -6.93 1.75 -11.16
CA ASN A 118 -6.94 2.97 -11.98
C ASN A 118 -8.34 3.25 -12.55
N ARG A 119 -9.14 3.97 -11.77
CA ARG A 119 -10.50 4.33 -12.15
C ARG A 119 -10.54 5.67 -12.90
N GLY A 120 -10.46 5.62 -14.22
CA GLY A 120 -10.57 6.82 -15.08
C GLY A 120 -9.49 7.87 -14.80
N GLY A 121 -8.29 7.46 -14.39
CA GLY A 121 -7.20 8.36 -14.00
C GLY A 121 -7.06 8.58 -12.49
N GLU A 122 -8.13 8.37 -11.72
CA GLU A 122 -8.08 8.39 -10.26
C GLU A 122 -7.45 7.09 -9.74
N LYS A 123 -6.48 7.20 -8.82
CA LYS A 123 -5.82 6.06 -8.20
C LYS A 123 -6.51 5.69 -6.89
N ILE A 124 -6.91 4.44 -6.76
CA ILE A 124 -7.54 3.89 -5.54
C ILE A 124 -6.57 2.87 -4.95
N SER A 125 -6.11 3.11 -3.72
CA SER A 125 -5.36 2.11 -2.95
C SER A 125 -6.34 1.05 -2.46
N SER A 126 -6.14 -0.21 -2.86
CA SER A 126 -6.92 -1.33 -2.34
C SER A 126 -6.76 -1.46 -0.83
N ASP A 127 -5.53 -1.32 -0.32
CA ASP A 127 -5.24 -1.40 1.11
C ASP A 127 -6.00 -0.36 1.94
N GLU A 128 -6.11 0.89 1.45
CA GLU A 128 -6.89 1.94 2.12
C GLU A 128 -8.36 1.53 2.25
N VAL A 129 -8.95 1.02 1.17
CA VAL A 129 -10.35 0.61 1.14
C VAL A 129 -10.56 -0.64 2.01
N GLU A 130 -9.67 -1.63 1.92
CA GLU A 130 -9.70 -2.86 2.72
C GLU A 130 -9.62 -2.58 4.21
N ASN A 131 -8.71 -1.71 4.64
CA ASN A 131 -8.56 -1.31 6.04
C ASN A 131 -9.85 -0.71 6.60
N LEU A 132 -10.56 0.09 5.80
CA LEU A 132 -11.84 0.65 6.20
C LEU A 132 -12.95 -0.41 6.22
N ILE A 133 -13.00 -1.31 5.22
CA ILE A 133 -13.97 -2.41 5.18
C ILE A 133 -13.83 -3.33 6.39
N LEU A 134 -12.59 -3.64 6.80
CA LEU A 134 -12.30 -4.47 7.98
C LEU A 134 -12.79 -3.86 9.30
N MET A 135 -13.06 -2.56 9.35
CA MET A 135 -13.66 -1.92 10.52
C MET A 135 -15.18 -2.19 10.64
N HIS A 136 -15.82 -2.69 9.59
CA HIS A 136 -17.24 -2.99 9.61
C HIS A 136 -17.54 -4.21 10.47
N ALA A 137 -18.57 -4.10 11.36
CA ALA A 137 -18.86 -5.14 12.36
C ALA A 137 -19.18 -6.53 11.77
N ALA A 138 -19.79 -6.57 10.59
CA ALA A 138 -20.18 -7.80 9.89
C ALA A 138 -19.02 -8.46 9.12
N VAL A 139 -17.88 -7.80 8.91
CA VAL A 139 -16.78 -8.28 8.09
C VAL A 139 -15.81 -9.12 8.91
N ASP A 140 -15.44 -10.28 8.37
CA ASP A 140 -14.38 -11.15 8.89
C ASP A 140 -13.06 -10.89 8.13
N SER A 141 -13.12 -10.95 6.79
CA SER A 141 -11.99 -10.68 5.91
C SER A 141 -12.46 -10.06 4.60
N CYS A 142 -11.57 -9.31 3.92
CA CYS A 142 -11.89 -8.72 2.63
C CYS A 142 -10.65 -8.64 1.72
N CYS A 143 -10.91 -8.46 0.43
CA CYS A 143 -9.92 -8.11 -0.58
C CYS A 143 -10.59 -7.19 -1.61
N VAL A 144 -9.89 -6.13 -2.01
CA VAL A 144 -10.39 -5.17 -3.01
C VAL A 144 -9.48 -5.22 -4.23
N VAL A 145 -10.08 -5.42 -5.40
CA VAL A 145 -9.33 -5.55 -6.65
C VAL A 145 -9.91 -4.68 -7.75
N GLY A 146 -9.09 -4.34 -8.74
CA GLY A 146 -9.55 -3.71 -9.97
C GLY A 146 -10.34 -4.69 -10.82
N MET A 147 -11.57 -4.32 -11.19
CA MET A 147 -12.41 -5.03 -12.14
C MET A 147 -12.41 -4.25 -13.46
N PRO A 148 -12.13 -4.89 -14.61
CA PRO A 148 -12.13 -4.20 -15.91
C PRO A 148 -13.46 -3.49 -16.19
N ASP A 149 -13.39 -2.26 -16.66
CA ASP A 149 -14.54 -1.45 -17.03
C ASP A 149 -14.29 -0.70 -18.36
N PRO A 150 -15.23 -0.74 -19.31
CA PRO A 150 -15.02 -0.15 -20.66
C PRO A 150 -14.97 1.37 -20.65
N VAL A 151 -15.45 2.05 -19.61
CA VAL A 151 -15.51 3.51 -19.51
C VAL A 151 -14.37 4.06 -18.67
N TYR A 152 -14.13 3.44 -17.51
CA TYR A 152 -13.13 3.91 -16.54
C TYR A 152 -11.82 3.13 -16.56
N GLY A 153 -11.69 2.11 -17.43
CA GLY A 153 -10.56 1.18 -17.43
C GLY A 153 -10.71 0.15 -16.31
N GLU A 154 -10.80 0.60 -15.06
CA GLU A 154 -11.06 -0.26 -13.90
C GLU A 154 -12.10 0.36 -12.96
N ARG A 155 -12.73 -0.52 -12.17
CA ARG A 155 -13.58 -0.18 -11.02
C ARG A 155 -13.21 -1.04 -9.83
N ALA A 156 -13.44 -0.53 -8.63
CA ALA A 156 -13.19 -1.30 -7.41
C ALA A 156 -14.28 -2.36 -7.20
N CYS A 157 -13.84 -3.61 -6.99
CA CYS A 157 -14.68 -4.74 -6.58
C CYS A 157 -14.20 -5.22 -5.22
N ALA A 158 -15.10 -5.28 -4.23
CA ALA A 158 -14.82 -5.81 -2.92
C ALA A 158 -15.27 -7.26 -2.83
N PHE A 159 -14.34 -8.17 -2.52
CA PHE A 159 -14.62 -9.54 -2.09
C PHE A 159 -14.64 -9.57 -0.57
N VAL A 160 -15.71 -10.07 0.04
CA VAL A 160 -15.87 -10.02 1.49
C VAL A 160 -16.34 -11.38 2.02
N VAL A 161 -15.71 -11.83 3.09
CA VAL A 161 -16.22 -12.90 3.95
C VAL A 161 -16.92 -12.22 5.13
N VAL A 162 -18.18 -12.54 5.35
CA VAL A 162 -18.92 -12.04 6.50
C VAL A 162 -18.82 -12.99 7.69
N LYS A 163 -18.91 -12.45 8.90
CA LYS A 163 -18.94 -13.24 10.12
C LYS A 163 -20.16 -14.15 10.16
N PRO A 164 -20.11 -15.30 10.86
CA PRO A 164 -21.24 -16.20 10.97
C PRO A 164 -22.54 -15.50 11.42
N GLY A 165 -23.59 -15.66 10.64
CA GLY A 165 -24.91 -15.07 10.90
C GLY A 165 -25.04 -13.58 10.54
N ALA A 166 -23.98 -12.95 10.03
CA ALA A 166 -24.05 -11.58 9.52
C ALA A 166 -24.46 -11.56 8.04
N ALA A 167 -25.01 -10.42 7.61
CA ALA A 167 -25.29 -10.10 6.21
C ALA A 167 -24.66 -8.74 5.89
N LEU A 168 -24.31 -8.52 4.64
CA LEU A 168 -23.77 -7.25 4.17
C LEU A 168 -24.19 -7.03 2.71
N GLY A 169 -24.75 -5.86 2.41
CA GLY A 169 -25.06 -5.45 1.07
C GLY A 169 -24.16 -4.33 0.57
N LEU A 170 -24.03 -4.18 -0.76
CA LEU A 170 -23.19 -3.13 -1.36
C LEU A 170 -23.58 -1.73 -0.88
N ARG A 171 -24.88 -1.46 -0.78
CA ARG A 171 -25.39 -0.17 -0.31
C ARG A 171 -24.98 0.12 1.14
N GLU A 172 -25.15 -0.85 2.02
CA GLU A 172 -24.78 -0.75 3.43
C GLU A 172 -23.27 -0.52 3.57
N LEU A 173 -22.44 -1.27 2.82
CA LEU A 173 -21.00 -1.09 2.78
C LEU A 173 -20.62 0.33 2.31
N ALA A 174 -21.26 0.82 1.25
CA ALA A 174 -20.99 2.16 0.72
C ALA A 174 -21.38 3.26 1.73
N GLU A 175 -22.53 3.13 2.39
CA GLU A 175 -22.97 4.05 3.45
C GLU A 175 -21.98 4.05 4.64
N PHE A 176 -21.51 2.88 5.05
CA PHE A 176 -20.49 2.73 6.09
C PHE A 176 -19.17 3.43 5.70
N LEU A 177 -18.65 3.16 4.49
CA LEU A 177 -17.40 3.75 4.01
C LEU A 177 -17.50 5.28 3.89
N LEU A 178 -18.64 5.81 3.44
CA LEU A 178 -18.86 7.27 3.41
C LEU A 178 -18.85 7.88 4.81
N ALA A 179 -19.38 7.17 5.82
CA ALA A 179 -19.29 7.61 7.22
C ALA A 179 -17.84 7.66 7.74
N GLN A 180 -16.92 6.86 7.18
CA GLN A 180 -15.48 6.93 7.43
C GLN A 180 -14.78 8.06 6.64
N ARG A 181 -15.53 8.90 5.91
CA ARG A 181 -15.05 10.04 5.11
C ARG A 181 -14.15 9.67 3.92
N ILE A 182 -14.24 8.45 3.40
CA ILE A 182 -13.56 8.07 2.17
C ILE A 182 -14.10 8.86 0.97
N ALA A 183 -13.25 9.16 0.01
CA ALA A 183 -13.67 9.85 -1.22
C ALA A 183 -14.62 8.96 -2.04
N LYS A 184 -15.68 9.55 -2.61
CA LYS A 184 -16.73 8.80 -3.33
C LYS A 184 -16.21 7.93 -4.47
N TYR A 185 -15.18 8.36 -5.19
CA TYR A 185 -14.60 7.61 -6.30
C TYR A 185 -13.88 6.33 -5.86
N LYS A 186 -13.51 6.23 -4.57
CA LYS A 186 -12.87 5.05 -3.97
C LYS A 186 -13.85 3.98 -3.51
N LEU A 187 -15.15 4.25 -3.53
CA LEU A 187 -16.15 3.27 -3.11
C LEU A 187 -16.15 2.06 -4.04
N PRO A 188 -16.22 0.83 -3.49
CA PRO A 188 -16.47 -0.35 -4.31
C PRO A 188 -17.79 -0.22 -5.07
N GLU A 189 -17.76 -0.52 -6.37
CA GLU A 189 -18.95 -0.51 -7.23
C GLU A 189 -19.54 -1.90 -7.41
N ARG A 190 -18.83 -2.93 -6.87
CA ARG A 190 -19.29 -4.31 -6.81
C ARG A 190 -18.89 -4.95 -5.48
N LEU A 191 -19.77 -5.77 -4.94
CA LEU A 191 -19.54 -6.58 -3.73
C LEU A 191 -19.80 -8.04 -4.07
N GLU A 192 -18.81 -8.89 -3.81
CA GLU A 192 -18.93 -10.34 -3.90
C GLU A 192 -18.75 -10.94 -2.51
N LEU A 193 -19.73 -11.71 -2.06
CA LEU A 193 -19.65 -12.43 -0.79
C LEU A 193 -19.07 -13.81 -1.04
N LEU A 194 -18.04 -14.15 -0.26
CA LEU A 194 -17.35 -15.43 -0.32
C LEU A 194 -17.54 -16.21 0.98
N GLU A 195 -17.54 -17.54 0.90
CA GLU A 195 -17.50 -18.39 2.08
C GLU A 195 -16.15 -18.36 2.78
N ARG A 196 -15.06 -18.23 2.01
CA ARG A 196 -13.67 -18.07 2.48
C ARG A 196 -12.83 -17.33 1.44
N MET A 197 -11.80 -16.60 1.91
CA MET A 197 -10.81 -16.01 1.02
C MET A 197 -9.95 -17.11 0.40
N PRO A 198 -9.63 -17.02 -0.92
CA PRO A 198 -8.60 -17.85 -1.53
C PRO A 198 -7.25 -17.52 -0.88
N ILE A 199 -6.49 -18.55 -0.51
CA ILE A 199 -5.15 -18.39 0.04
C ILE A 199 -4.17 -18.86 -1.04
N SER A 200 -3.14 -18.07 -1.28
CA SER A 200 -2.01 -18.47 -2.12
C SER A 200 -1.31 -19.67 -1.50
N PRO A 201 -0.90 -20.69 -2.30
CA PRO A 201 -0.19 -21.85 -1.80
C PRO A 201 1.16 -21.51 -1.21
#